data_e7b09e5c56beb998575a2b705b7baf06
#
_entry.id   e7b09e5c56beb998575a2b705b7baf06
#
_cell.length_a   1.000
_cell.length_b   1.000
_cell.length_c   1.000
_cell.angle_alpha   90.00
_cell.angle_beta   90.00
_cell.angle_gamma   90.00
#
_symmetry.space_group_name_H-M   'P 1'
#
loop_
_entity.id
_entity.type
_entity.pdbx_description
1 polymer ?
#
loop_
_entity_poly.entity_id
_entity_poly.type
_entity_poly.pdbx_seq_one_letter_code
_entity_poly.pdbx_strand_id
1 'polypeptide(L)'
;MEIEGGLLLVGLCSVSAITQEPSENTIALPERLKEALQKITNLDLDSYEGQVILKDKFLSQCASDIRIKLQQLWQQDPATSLDEMVQTAPNTFYNREQEKEAKAQERERRKETRHARMLAALQGSPMANPESLKDKARGKCLICR
;
A
#
# COMPACT_ATOMS: atom_id res chain seq x y z
N MET A 1 -12.88 34.57 22.52
CA MET A 1 -11.69 33.96 21.92
C MET A 1 -11.55 32.50 22.24
N GLU A 2 -11.76 32.06 23.45
CA GLU A 2 -11.69 30.62 23.82
C GLU A 2 -12.78 29.78 23.14
N ILE A 3 -13.96 30.33 22.87
CA ILE A 3 -15.08 29.64 22.23
C ILE A 3 -14.78 29.31 20.74
N GLU A 4 -14.11 30.18 20.03
CA GLU A 4 -13.76 29.97 18.62
C GLU A 4 -12.69 28.90 18.46
N GLY A 5 -11.68 28.86 19.34
CA GLY A 5 -10.68 27.82 19.38
C GLY A 5 -11.25 26.43 19.68
N GLY A 6 -12.22 26.34 20.61
CA GLY A 6 -12.94 25.13 20.94
C GLY A 6 -13.77 24.58 19.80
N LEU A 7 -14.49 25.42 19.08
CA LEU A 7 -15.28 25.06 17.91
C LEU A 7 -14.39 24.57 16.75
N LEU A 8 -13.27 25.23 16.53
CA LEU A 8 -12.30 24.81 15.50
C LEU A 8 -11.73 23.42 15.80
N LEU A 9 -11.34 23.13 17.06
CA LEU A 9 -10.82 21.84 17.49
C LEU A 9 -11.88 20.71 17.34
N VAL A 10 -13.11 20.98 17.75
CA VAL A 10 -14.22 20.02 17.60
C VAL A 10 -14.50 19.77 16.11
N GLY A 11 -14.47 20.80 15.30
CA GLY A 11 -14.63 20.68 13.85
C GLY A 11 -13.53 19.86 13.22
N LEU A 12 -12.28 20.07 13.59
CA LEU A 12 -11.14 19.27 13.08
C LEU A 12 -11.22 17.81 13.53
N CYS A 13 -11.69 17.52 14.74
CA CYS A 13 -11.94 16.17 15.20
C CYS A 13 -13.03 15.47 14.38
N SER A 14 -14.10 16.18 14.03
CA SER A 14 -15.16 15.65 13.17
C SER A 14 -14.66 15.33 11.75
N VAL A 15 -13.81 16.17 11.19
CA VAL A 15 -13.15 15.94 9.90
C VAL A 15 -12.20 14.74 9.98
N SER A 16 -11.54 14.52 11.11
CA SER A 16 -10.64 13.38 11.32
C SER A 16 -11.36 12.02 11.35
N ALA A 17 -12.67 11.99 11.52
CA ALA A 17 -13.49 10.79 11.40
C ALA A 17 -13.75 10.37 9.94
N ILE A 18 -13.50 11.26 8.98
CA ILE A 18 -13.65 10.97 7.55
C ILE A 18 -12.42 10.19 7.09
N THR A 19 -12.58 8.90 6.86
CA THR A 19 -11.51 8.03 6.35
C THR A 19 -11.86 7.51 4.96
N GLN A 20 -10.85 7.19 4.18
CA GLN A 20 -11.04 6.55 2.89
C GLN A 20 -11.49 5.10 3.09
N GLU A 21 -12.55 4.70 2.43
CA GLU A 21 -12.95 3.31 2.37
C GLU A 21 -12.03 2.50 1.42
N PRO A 22 -11.84 1.21 1.66
CA PRO A 22 -10.96 0.38 0.84
C PRO A 22 -11.31 0.34 -0.65
N SER A 23 -12.61 0.50 -0.97
CA SER A 23 -13.12 0.51 -2.33
C SER A 23 -13.34 1.91 -2.90
N GLU A 24 -13.16 2.94 -2.08
CA GLU A 24 -13.39 4.32 -2.47
C GLU A 24 -12.29 4.85 -3.39
N ASN A 25 -12.71 5.49 -4.48
CA ASN A 25 -11.75 6.17 -5.35
C ASN A 25 -11.08 7.32 -4.59
N THR A 26 -9.78 7.35 -4.65
CA THR A 26 -8.96 8.35 -3.95
C THR A 26 -9.29 9.80 -4.32
N ILE A 27 -9.86 10.03 -5.49
CA ILE A 27 -10.28 11.36 -5.95
C ILE A 27 -11.47 11.89 -5.13
N ALA A 28 -12.35 11.03 -4.64
CA ALA A 28 -13.53 11.43 -3.89
C ALA A 28 -13.20 11.93 -2.47
N LEU A 29 -12.16 11.41 -1.86
CA LEU A 29 -11.76 11.77 -0.50
C LEU A 29 -11.42 13.26 -0.33
N PRO A 30 -10.57 13.88 -1.18
CA PRO A 30 -10.27 15.31 -1.04
C PRO A 30 -11.51 16.21 -1.17
N GLU A 31 -12.44 15.88 -2.04
CA GLU A 31 -13.68 16.63 -2.20
C GLU A 31 -14.55 16.56 -0.92
N ARG A 32 -14.68 15.39 -0.34
CA ARG A 32 -15.37 15.20 0.95
C ARG A 32 -14.70 15.97 2.08
N LEU A 33 -13.37 16.00 2.10
CA LEU A 33 -12.59 16.75 3.09
C LEU A 33 -12.76 18.25 2.92
N LYS A 34 -12.71 18.76 1.69
CA LYS A 34 -12.96 20.17 1.37
C LYS A 34 -14.35 20.59 1.85
N GLU A 35 -15.37 19.84 1.49
CA GLU A 35 -16.76 20.11 1.86
C GLU A 35 -16.94 20.12 3.38
N ALA A 36 -16.37 19.13 4.08
CA ALA A 36 -16.44 19.03 5.52
C ALA A 36 -15.71 20.20 6.21
N LEU A 37 -14.51 20.54 5.73
CA LEU A 37 -13.77 21.70 6.27
C LEU A 37 -14.51 23.01 6.06
N GLN A 38 -15.10 23.23 4.90
CA GLN A 38 -15.90 24.43 4.62
C GLN A 38 -17.15 24.55 5.52
N LYS A 39 -17.81 23.42 5.80
CA LYS A 39 -18.99 23.39 6.65
C LYS A 39 -18.68 23.63 8.13
N ILE A 40 -17.56 23.13 8.59
CA ILE A 40 -17.21 23.10 10.01
C ILE A 40 -16.34 24.31 10.39
N THR A 41 -15.50 24.75 9.49
CA THR A 41 -14.59 25.87 9.67
C THR A 41 -14.87 26.93 8.59
N ASN A 42 -14.83 28.18 8.98
CA ASN A 42 -14.86 29.29 8.01
C ASN A 42 -13.46 29.52 7.39
N LEU A 43 -12.66 28.46 7.28
CA LEU A 43 -11.32 28.55 6.75
C LEU A 43 -11.37 28.72 5.23
N ASP A 44 -10.62 29.69 4.75
CA ASP A 44 -10.39 29.83 3.31
C ASP A 44 -9.44 28.72 2.84
N LEU A 45 -9.99 27.75 2.11
CA LEU A 45 -9.24 26.62 1.60
C LEU A 45 -8.28 26.98 0.46
N ASP A 46 -8.49 28.16 -0.15
CA ASP A 46 -7.57 28.67 -1.17
C ASP A 46 -6.36 29.39 -0.54
N SER A 47 -6.42 29.70 0.76
CA SER A 47 -5.29 30.22 1.50
C SER A 47 -4.17 29.17 1.67
N TYR A 48 -2.96 29.66 1.91
CA TYR A 48 -1.82 28.76 2.19
C TYR A 48 -2.10 27.85 3.39
N GLU A 49 -2.62 28.39 4.46
CA GLU A 49 -2.98 27.65 5.68
C GLU A 49 -4.06 26.57 5.39
N GLY A 50 -5.07 26.95 4.62
CA GLY A 50 -6.13 26.04 4.20
C GLY A 50 -5.59 24.86 3.38
N GLN A 51 -4.69 25.13 2.47
CA GLN A 51 -4.02 24.08 1.67
C GLN A 51 -3.16 23.17 2.52
N VAL A 52 -2.42 23.69 3.49
CA VAL A 52 -1.59 22.88 4.40
C VAL A 52 -2.47 21.95 5.25
N ILE A 53 -3.56 22.48 5.82
CA ILE A 53 -4.48 21.67 6.62
C ILE A 53 -5.14 20.59 5.77
N LEU A 54 -5.57 20.92 4.56
CA LEU A 54 -6.21 19.98 3.66
C LEU A 54 -5.26 18.85 3.23
N LYS A 55 -3.99 19.17 2.92
CA LYS A 55 -2.94 18.18 2.66
C LYS A 55 -2.72 17.25 3.85
N ASP A 56 -2.58 17.80 5.04
CA ASP A 56 -2.37 17.02 6.26
C ASP A 56 -3.54 16.08 6.51
N LYS A 57 -4.77 16.56 6.39
CA LYS A 57 -5.97 15.72 6.54
C LYS A 57 -6.06 14.63 5.45
N PHE A 58 -5.77 14.98 4.22
CA PHE A 58 -5.75 14.01 3.13
C PHE A 58 -4.73 12.89 3.37
N LEU A 59 -3.51 13.25 3.74
CA LEU A 59 -2.46 12.27 4.07
C LEU A 59 -2.82 11.40 5.27
N SER A 60 -3.43 11.98 6.29
CA SER A 60 -3.80 11.25 7.51
C SER A 60 -4.93 10.24 7.28
N GLN A 61 -5.82 10.53 6.35
CA GLN A 61 -7.09 9.82 6.17
C GLN A 61 -7.12 8.92 4.93
N CYS A 62 -6.17 9.04 4.03
CA CYS A 62 -6.02 8.11 2.93
C CYS A 62 -5.54 6.74 3.41
N ALA A 63 -5.77 5.71 2.59
CA ALA A 63 -5.34 4.36 2.87
C ALA A 63 -3.82 4.29 3.10
N SER A 64 -3.37 3.37 3.94
CA SER A 64 -1.98 3.32 4.43
C SER A 64 -0.94 3.17 3.32
N ASP A 65 -1.22 2.40 2.30
CA ASP A 65 -0.34 2.21 1.13
C ASP A 65 -0.23 3.47 0.27
N ILE A 66 -1.35 4.17 0.08
CA ILE A 66 -1.40 5.47 -0.60
C ILE A 66 -0.64 6.50 0.22
N ARG A 67 -0.86 6.54 1.52
CA ARG A 67 -0.14 7.43 2.45
C ARG A 67 1.37 7.30 2.34
N ILE A 68 1.89 6.07 2.35
CA ILE A 68 3.33 5.81 2.24
C ILE A 68 3.89 6.39 0.93
N LYS A 69 3.20 6.18 -0.17
CA LYS A 69 3.63 6.71 -1.48
C LYS A 69 3.60 8.23 -1.54
N LEU A 70 2.53 8.84 -1.02
CA LEU A 70 2.40 10.29 -0.99
C LEU A 70 3.40 10.96 -0.04
N GLN A 71 3.70 10.33 1.09
CA GLN A 71 4.74 10.81 2.00
C GLN A 71 6.12 10.74 1.36
N GLN A 72 6.43 9.71 0.60
CA GLN A 72 7.67 9.62 -0.16
C GLN A 72 7.76 10.73 -1.21
N LEU A 73 6.67 11.00 -1.93
CA LEU A 73 6.60 12.10 -2.89
C LEU A 73 6.84 13.44 -2.23
N TRP A 74 6.18 13.71 -1.10
CA TRP A 74 6.33 14.95 -0.35
C TRP A 74 7.74 15.13 0.23
N GLN A 75 8.40 14.05 0.63
CA GLN A 75 9.79 14.09 1.09
C GLN A 75 10.77 14.43 -0.03
N GLN A 76 10.47 14.00 -1.26
CA GLN A 76 11.27 14.31 -2.44
C GLN A 76 11.08 15.76 -2.89
N ASP A 77 9.87 16.24 -2.87
CA ASP A 77 9.50 17.61 -3.22
C ASP A 77 8.45 18.17 -2.25
N PRO A 78 8.89 18.96 -1.25
CA PRO A 78 7.97 19.60 -0.31
C PRO A 78 7.00 20.63 -0.96
N ALA A 79 7.34 21.10 -2.16
CA ALA A 79 6.49 22.02 -2.91
C ALA A 79 5.33 21.34 -3.63
N THR A 80 5.28 19.98 -3.62
CA THR A 80 4.22 19.21 -4.23
C THR A 80 2.83 19.73 -3.82
N SER A 81 2.01 20.07 -4.81
CA SER A 81 0.65 20.55 -4.57
C SER A 81 -0.29 19.43 -4.17
N LEU A 82 -1.41 19.78 -3.55
CA LEU A 82 -2.47 18.81 -3.25
C LEU A 82 -2.98 18.15 -4.54
N ASP A 83 -3.12 18.91 -5.62
CA ASP A 83 -3.62 18.40 -6.90
C ASP A 83 -2.69 17.33 -7.48
N GLU A 84 -1.39 17.52 -7.38
CA GLU A 84 -0.41 16.50 -7.79
C GLU A 84 -0.50 15.24 -6.93
N MET A 85 -0.70 15.39 -5.63
CA MET A 85 -0.94 14.26 -4.72
C MET A 85 -2.21 13.50 -5.09
N VAL A 86 -3.29 14.22 -5.38
CA VAL A 86 -4.57 13.65 -5.80
C VAL A 86 -4.46 12.93 -7.14
N GLN A 87 -3.68 13.44 -8.07
CA GLN A 87 -3.44 12.79 -9.36
C GLN A 87 -2.56 11.53 -9.24
N THR A 88 -1.63 11.52 -8.31
CA THR A 88 -0.74 10.37 -8.08
C THR A 88 -1.44 9.23 -7.32
N ALA A 89 -2.36 9.57 -6.43
CA ALA A 89 -3.06 8.61 -5.58
C ALA A 89 -3.86 7.54 -6.36
N PRO A 90 -4.62 7.86 -7.44
CA PRO A 90 -5.30 6.84 -8.23
C PRO A 90 -4.38 5.80 -8.84
N ASN A 91 -3.21 6.21 -9.32
CA ASN A 91 -2.23 5.28 -9.87
C ASN A 91 -1.80 4.25 -8.81
N THR A 92 -1.60 4.69 -7.57
CA THR A 92 -1.29 3.80 -6.46
C THR A 92 -2.47 2.86 -6.16
N PHE A 93 -3.69 3.36 -6.21
CA PHE A 93 -4.90 2.57 -6.01
C PHE A 93 -5.06 1.48 -7.08
N TYR A 94 -4.91 1.81 -8.35
CA TYR A 94 -4.98 0.83 -9.44
C TYR A 94 -3.84 -0.19 -9.38
N ASN A 95 -2.63 0.26 -9.10
CA ASN A 95 -1.47 -0.62 -8.97
C ASN A 95 -1.63 -1.60 -7.80
N ARG A 96 -2.32 -1.22 -6.74
CA ARG A 96 -2.65 -2.09 -5.61
C ARG A 96 -3.40 -3.34 -6.03
N GLU A 97 -4.44 -3.17 -6.84
CA GLU A 97 -5.23 -4.31 -7.30
C GLU A 97 -4.40 -5.22 -8.21
N GLN A 98 -3.64 -4.65 -9.14
CA GLN A 98 -2.71 -5.41 -9.98
C GLN A 98 -1.66 -6.16 -9.15
N GLU A 99 -1.09 -5.51 -8.13
CA GLU A 99 -0.13 -6.18 -7.23
C GLU A 99 -0.76 -7.31 -6.41
N LYS A 100 -2.00 -7.13 -5.96
CA LYS A 100 -2.75 -8.19 -5.26
C LYS A 100 -2.99 -9.39 -6.17
N GLU A 101 -3.43 -9.14 -7.39
CA GLU A 101 -3.65 -10.18 -8.39
C GLU A 101 -2.36 -10.90 -8.75
N ALA A 102 -1.27 -10.15 -9.00
CA ALA A 102 0.03 -10.73 -9.28
C ALA A 102 0.56 -11.60 -8.13
N LYS A 103 0.41 -11.12 -6.89
CA LYS A 103 0.78 -11.89 -5.69
C LYS A 103 -0.09 -13.13 -5.52
N ALA A 104 -1.39 -13.05 -5.84
CA ALA A 104 -2.30 -14.18 -5.78
C ALA A 104 -1.92 -15.24 -6.83
N GLN A 105 -1.66 -14.83 -8.06
CA GLN A 105 -1.20 -15.70 -9.14
C GLN A 105 0.13 -16.37 -8.81
N GLU A 106 1.08 -15.62 -8.26
CA GLU A 106 2.39 -16.17 -7.86
C GLU A 106 2.24 -17.20 -6.73
N ARG A 107 1.36 -16.96 -5.76
CA ARG A 107 1.06 -17.93 -4.71
C ARG A 107 0.47 -19.22 -5.27
N GLU A 108 -0.44 -19.10 -6.23
CA GLU A 108 -1.07 -20.25 -6.87
C GLU A 108 -0.04 -21.05 -7.69
N ARG A 109 0.76 -20.37 -8.49
CA ARG A 109 1.87 -20.97 -9.25
C ARG A 109 2.85 -21.70 -8.33
N ARG A 110 3.16 -21.14 -7.17
CA ARG A 110 4.03 -21.81 -6.17
C ARG A 110 3.39 -23.06 -5.58
N LYS A 111 2.07 -23.03 -5.34
CA LYS A 111 1.33 -24.21 -4.88
C LYS A 111 1.34 -25.30 -5.94
N GLU A 112 1.05 -24.97 -7.18
CA GLU A 112 1.09 -25.90 -8.31
C GLU A 112 2.46 -26.53 -8.48
N THR A 113 3.52 -25.72 -8.45
CA THR A 113 4.89 -26.20 -8.54
C THR A 113 5.23 -27.13 -7.39
N ARG A 114 4.83 -26.79 -6.17
CA ARG A 114 5.03 -27.64 -4.99
C ARG A 114 4.27 -28.96 -5.12
N HIS A 115 3.02 -28.87 -5.56
CA HIS A 115 2.17 -30.04 -5.80
C HIS A 115 2.76 -30.95 -6.89
N ALA A 116 3.21 -30.37 -8.01
CA ALA A 116 3.86 -31.11 -9.08
C ALA A 116 5.14 -31.81 -8.61
N ARG A 117 5.96 -31.14 -7.79
CA ARG A 117 7.16 -31.75 -7.18
C ARG A 117 6.79 -32.89 -6.24
N MET A 118 5.73 -32.73 -5.47
CA MET A 118 5.24 -33.75 -4.54
C MET A 118 4.74 -34.98 -5.31
N LEU A 119 3.96 -34.77 -6.36
CA LEU A 119 3.50 -35.87 -7.23
C LEU A 119 4.66 -36.58 -7.92
N ALA A 120 5.63 -35.84 -8.42
CA ALA A 120 6.84 -36.44 -9.02
C ALA A 120 7.64 -37.30 -8.02
N ALA A 121 7.70 -36.84 -6.77
CA ALA A 121 8.34 -37.61 -5.69
C ALA A 121 7.55 -38.88 -5.33
N LEU A 122 6.20 -38.80 -5.32
CA LEU A 122 5.33 -39.95 -5.01
C LEU A 122 5.28 -40.96 -6.15
N GLN A 123 5.41 -40.56 -7.40
CA GLN A 123 5.50 -41.46 -8.56
C GLN A 123 6.84 -42.19 -8.60
N GLY A 124 7.61 -42.07 -7.54
CA GLY A 124 8.88 -42.70 -7.35
C GLY A 124 9.76 -42.40 -8.53
N SER A 125 10.12 -41.15 -8.70
CA SER A 125 11.04 -40.84 -9.76
C SER A 125 12.14 -41.94 -9.72
N PRO A 126 11.98 -43.02 -10.46
CA PRO A 126 12.93 -44.14 -10.41
C PRO A 126 14.25 -43.72 -10.99
N MET A 127 14.28 -42.51 -11.39
CA MET A 127 15.35 -41.83 -12.06
C MET A 127 16.27 -41.07 -11.12
N ALA A 128 16.19 -41.27 -9.82
CA ALA A 128 17.37 -41.09 -9.01
C ALA A 128 18.42 -42.03 -9.57
N ASN A 129 19.13 -41.57 -10.55
CA ASN A 129 20.14 -42.33 -11.28
C ASN A 129 21.05 -42.95 -10.25
N PRO A 130 21.10 -44.28 -10.12
CA PRO A 130 21.93 -44.94 -9.11
C PRO A 130 23.41 -44.57 -9.25
N GLU A 131 23.80 -44.14 -10.42
CA GLU A 131 25.13 -43.60 -10.66
C GLU A 131 25.40 -42.29 -9.94
N SER A 132 24.41 -41.36 -9.88
CA SER A 132 24.60 -40.12 -9.15
C SER A 132 24.71 -40.30 -7.63
N LEU A 133 24.06 -41.33 -7.09
CA LEU A 133 24.20 -41.69 -5.67
C LEU A 133 25.57 -42.33 -5.38
N LYS A 134 26.11 -43.13 -6.29
CA LYS A 134 27.45 -43.70 -6.17
C LYS A 134 28.53 -42.63 -6.22
N ASP A 135 28.39 -41.65 -7.08
CA ASP A 135 29.32 -40.54 -7.17
C ASP A 135 29.30 -39.65 -5.92
N LYS A 136 28.13 -39.42 -5.34
CA LYS A 136 28.01 -38.71 -4.06
C LYS A 136 28.64 -39.51 -2.90
N ALA A 137 28.43 -40.82 -2.89
CA ALA A 137 29.03 -41.69 -1.89
C ALA A 137 30.55 -41.75 -2.03
N ARG A 138 31.07 -41.82 -3.25
CA ARG A 138 32.50 -41.74 -3.52
C ARG A 138 33.09 -40.40 -3.11
N GLY A 139 32.41 -39.31 -3.40
CA GLY A 139 32.84 -38.00 -2.96
C GLY A 139 32.91 -37.87 -1.45
N LYS A 140 31.98 -38.45 -0.72
CA LYS A 140 32.01 -38.48 0.75
C LYS A 140 33.18 -39.34 1.27
N CYS A 141 33.43 -40.46 0.68
CA CYS A 141 34.56 -41.31 1.05
C CYS A 141 35.93 -40.66 0.82
N LEU A 142 36.04 -39.83 -0.20
CA LEU A 142 37.26 -39.07 -0.48
C LEU A 142 37.45 -37.92 0.52
N ILE A 143 36.39 -37.32 1.03
CA ILE A 143 36.44 -36.25 2.01
C ILE A 143 36.71 -36.78 3.43
N CYS A 144 36.27 -37.99 3.72
CA CYS A 144 36.48 -38.64 5.01
C CYS A 144 37.92 -39.19 5.21
N ARG A 145 38.73 -39.13 4.19
CA ARG A 145 40.17 -39.44 4.31
C ARG A 145 40.93 -38.19 4.77
#